data_53cde8ba68766ac885bea68f28d93d34
#
_entry.id   53cde8ba68766ac885bea68f28d93d34
#
_cell.length_a   1.000
_cell.length_b   1.000
_cell.length_c   1.000
_cell.angle_alpha   90.00
_cell.angle_beta   90.00
_cell.angle_gamma   90.00
#
_symmetry.space_group_name_H-M   'P 1'
#
loop_
_entity.id
_entity.type
_entity.pdbx_description
1 polymer ?
#
loop_
_entity_poly.entity_id
_entity_poly.type
_entity_poly.pdbx_seq_one_letter_code
_entity_poly.pdbx_strand_id
1 'polypeptide(L)'
;MTLQAHVRDQLQKLLAQTPADEIGQLNNALRLLSKWRSVLLQNTVLQRHGTKVWQGPLAGLDFVPHSTEGCLVAKLLGCYEQPLFPFLEAAIARNYTTLLNIGCSEGYYAVGLARRMPNTTVH
;
A
#
# COMPACT_ATOMS: atom_id res chain seq x y z
N MET A 1 -9.06 -3.43 24.06
CA MET A 1 -8.00 -4.47 23.86
C MET A 1 -6.99 -3.92 22.85
N THR A 2 -5.68 -3.96 23.17
CA THR A 2 -4.64 -3.46 22.25
C THR A 2 -4.46 -4.42 21.06
N LEU A 3 -3.91 -3.91 19.94
CA LEU A 3 -3.59 -4.74 18.76
C LEU A 3 -2.72 -5.94 19.15
N GLN A 4 -1.71 -5.73 19.99
CA GLN A 4 -0.79 -6.76 20.45
C GLN A 4 -1.50 -7.85 21.28
N ALA A 5 -2.40 -7.45 22.17
CA ALA A 5 -3.17 -8.38 22.97
C ALA A 5 -4.11 -9.23 22.11
N HIS A 6 -4.74 -8.62 21.10
CA HIS A 6 -5.59 -9.32 20.15
C HIS A 6 -4.79 -10.35 19.31
N VAL A 7 -3.65 -9.95 18.76
CA VAL A 7 -2.81 -10.85 17.95
C VAL A 7 -2.26 -12.01 18.79
N ARG A 8 -1.85 -11.73 20.04
CA ARG A 8 -1.39 -12.78 20.97
C ARG A 8 -2.50 -13.81 21.26
N ASP A 9 -3.71 -13.36 21.55
CA ASP A 9 -4.86 -14.24 21.78
C ASP A 9 -5.16 -15.12 20.55
N GLN A 10 -5.18 -14.53 19.37
CA GLN A 10 -5.37 -15.23 18.10
C GLN A 10 -4.28 -16.28 17.84
N LEU A 11 -3.01 -15.93 18.10
CA LEU A 11 -1.89 -16.85 17.94
C LEU A 11 -1.97 -18.02 18.93
N GLN A 12 -2.32 -17.76 20.19
CA GLN A 12 -2.51 -18.80 21.19
C GLN A 12 -3.63 -19.78 20.81
N LYS A 13 -4.77 -19.26 20.32
CA LYS A 13 -5.87 -20.08 19.83
C LYS A 13 -5.48 -20.94 18.64
N LEU A 14 -4.72 -20.37 17.70
CA LEU A 14 -4.23 -21.09 16.52
C LEU A 14 -3.29 -22.23 16.91
N LEU A 15 -2.35 -21.98 17.82
CA LEU A 15 -1.35 -22.98 18.23
C LEU A 15 -1.91 -24.04 19.20
N ALA A 16 -3.00 -23.74 19.91
CA ALA A 16 -3.67 -24.71 20.81
C ALA A 16 -4.51 -25.75 20.05
N GLN A 17 -4.81 -25.54 18.78
CA GLN A 17 -5.54 -26.51 17.97
C GLN A 17 -4.60 -27.65 17.54
N THR A 18 -5.07 -28.89 17.66
CA THR A 18 -4.36 -30.04 17.07
C THR A 18 -4.44 -29.93 15.54
N PRO A 19 -3.33 -29.70 14.82
CA PRO A 19 -3.40 -29.45 13.39
C PRO A 19 -3.60 -30.75 12.61
N ALA A 20 -4.47 -30.72 11.62
CA ALA A 20 -4.50 -31.76 10.57
C ALA A 20 -3.30 -31.62 9.62
N ASP A 21 -2.71 -30.41 9.55
CA ASP A 21 -1.55 -30.06 8.75
C ASP A 21 -0.67 -29.06 9.56
N GLU A 22 0.48 -29.53 10.04
CA GLU A 22 1.43 -28.71 10.81
C GLU A 22 2.01 -27.56 9.98
N ILE A 23 2.30 -27.78 8.71
CA ILE A 23 2.83 -26.75 7.81
C ILE A 23 1.79 -25.67 7.60
N GLY A 24 0.53 -26.04 7.41
CA GLY A 24 -0.59 -25.11 7.29
C GLY A 24 -0.78 -24.28 8.56
N GLN A 25 -0.67 -24.87 9.74
CA GLN A 25 -0.76 -24.16 11.02
C GLN A 25 0.36 -23.11 11.15
N LEU A 26 1.62 -23.49 10.87
CA LEU A 26 2.75 -22.59 10.91
C LEU A 26 2.64 -21.45 9.89
N ASN A 27 2.18 -21.76 8.67
CA ASN A 27 1.92 -20.74 7.65
C ASN A 27 0.84 -19.74 8.08
N ASN A 28 -0.21 -20.19 8.74
CA ASN A 28 -1.26 -19.31 9.28
C ASN A 28 -0.74 -18.43 10.42
N ALA A 29 0.10 -18.98 11.30
CA ALA A 29 0.77 -18.19 12.35
C ALA A 29 1.70 -17.12 11.73
N LEU A 30 2.49 -17.48 10.72
CA LEU A 30 3.35 -16.55 10.00
C LEU A 30 2.54 -15.42 9.32
N ARG A 31 1.43 -15.74 8.65
CA ARG A 31 0.54 -14.74 8.05
C ARG A 31 -0.03 -13.78 9.08
N LEU A 32 -0.48 -14.28 10.23
CA LEU A 32 -0.99 -13.46 11.33
C LEU A 32 0.06 -12.47 11.84
N LEU A 33 1.27 -12.96 12.11
CA LEU A 33 2.39 -12.14 12.60
C LEU A 33 2.88 -11.14 11.54
N SER A 34 2.95 -11.54 10.28
CA SER A 34 3.33 -10.65 9.17
C SER A 34 2.32 -9.52 8.99
N LYS A 35 1.02 -9.82 9.07
CA LYS A 35 -0.04 -8.81 9.02
C LYS A 35 0.06 -7.83 10.19
N TRP A 36 0.27 -8.32 11.39
CA TRP A 36 0.49 -7.47 12.57
C TRP A 36 1.71 -6.56 12.37
N ARG A 37 2.84 -7.11 11.92
CA ARG A 37 4.05 -6.32 11.66
C ARG A 37 3.83 -5.26 10.60
N SER A 38 3.10 -5.58 9.53
CA SER A 38 2.73 -4.63 8.47
C SER A 38 1.92 -3.46 9.03
N VAL A 39 0.93 -3.71 9.89
CA VAL A 39 0.13 -2.65 10.55
C VAL A 39 1.02 -1.74 11.41
N LEU A 40 1.97 -2.29 12.18
CA LEU A 40 2.90 -1.48 12.97
C LEU A 40 3.77 -0.57 12.09
N LEU A 41 4.26 -1.08 10.96
CA LEU A 41 5.05 -0.30 10.01
C LEU A 41 4.21 0.82 9.38
N GLN A 42 2.99 0.51 8.94
CA GLN A 42 2.06 1.50 8.39
C GLN A 42 1.79 2.62 9.41
N ASN A 43 1.44 2.27 10.65
CA ASN A 43 1.20 3.25 11.71
C ASN A 43 2.44 4.11 11.98
N THR A 44 3.63 3.53 11.99
CA THR A 44 4.87 4.27 12.20
C THR A 44 5.13 5.27 11.06
N VAL A 45 4.92 4.84 9.81
CA VAL A 45 5.08 5.72 8.64
C VAL A 45 4.08 6.88 8.70
N LEU A 46 2.81 6.57 8.92
CA LEU A 46 1.75 7.59 9.00
C LEU A 46 1.97 8.59 10.14
N GLN A 47 2.39 8.11 11.32
CA GLN A 47 2.64 8.99 12.48
C GLN A 47 3.84 9.92 12.26
N ARG A 48 4.90 9.45 11.58
CA ARG A 48 6.12 10.23 11.38
C ARG A 48 6.07 11.16 10.18
N HIS A 49 5.34 10.78 9.14
CA HIS A 49 5.44 11.43 7.82
C HIS A 49 4.08 11.79 7.21
N GLY A 50 2.96 11.37 7.84
CA GLY A 50 1.63 11.62 7.30
C GLY A 50 1.35 10.80 6.03
N THR A 51 0.49 11.36 5.18
CA THR A 51 -0.03 10.69 3.97
C THR A 51 0.66 11.14 2.68
N LYS A 52 1.64 12.05 2.77
CA LYS A 52 2.30 12.60 1.60
C LYS A 52 3.31 11.63 1.01
N VAL A 53 3.21 11.35 -0.29
CA VAL A 53 4.17 10.50 -1.03
C VAL A 53 5.54 11.17 -1.05
N TRP A 54 6.61 10.45 -0.65
CA TRP A 54 7.92 11.05 -0.38
C TRP A 54 8.76 11.29 -1.62
N GLN A 55 8.74 10.36 -2.55
CA GLN A 55 9.61 10.39 -3.74
C GLN A 55 8.95 9.74 -4.95
N GLY A 56 9.71 9.64 -6.06
CA GLY A 56 9.25 9.03 -7.30
C GLY A 56 8.34 9.94 -8.14
N PRO A 57 7.77 9.41 -9.22
CA PRO A 57 6.96 10.20 -10.17
C PRO A 57 5.78 10.92 -9.54
N LEU A 58 5.23 10.40 -8.44
CA LEU A 58 4.06 10.95 -7.76
C LEU A 58 4.41 11.63 -6.42
N ALA A 59 5.67 12.04 -6.23
CA ALA A 59 6.12 12.73 -5.04
C ALA A 59 5.24 13.94 -4.70
N GLY A 60 4.92 14.12 -3.42
CA GLY A 60 4.06 15.19 -2.93
C GLY A 60 2.56 14.98 -3.12
N LEU A 61 2.11 13.84 -3.67
CA LEU A 61 0.70 13.45 -3.65
C LEU A 61 0.25 13.22 -2.20
N ASP A 62 -0.85 13.86 -1.79
CA ASP A 62 -1.56 13.47 -0.57
C ASP A 62 -2.39 12.23 -0.85
N PHE A 63 -1.99 11.12 -0.23
CA PHE A 63 -2.64 9.83 -0.43
C PHE A 63 -3.52 9.47 0.77
N VAL A 64 -4.42 8.52 0.60
CA VAL A 64 -5.30 8.05 1.69
C VAL A 64 -4.50 7.28 2.76
N PRO A 65 -4.91 7.30 4.04
CA PRO A 65 -4.18 6.64 5.13
C PRO A 65 -4.41 5.12 5.20
N HIS A 66 -4.95 4.52 4.16
CA HIS A 66 -5.23 3.08 4.07
C HIS A 66 -5.04 2.60 2.63
N SER A 67 -4.84 1.31 2.46
CA SER A 67 -4.83 0.64 1.16
C SER A 67 -5.43 -0.74 1.28
N THR A 68 -6.40 -1.04 0.44
CA THR A 68 -7.07 -2.35 0.39
C THR A 68 -6.12 -3.45 -0.09
N GLU A 69 -5.13 -3.12 -0.91
CA GLU A 69 -4.15 -4.04 -1.49
C GLU A 69 -2.94 -4.29 -0.59
N GLY A 70 -2.87 -3.69 0.61
CA GLY A 70 -1.75 -3.88 1.53
C GLY A 70 -0.44 -3.17 1.15
N CYS A 71 -0.42 -2.36 0.09
CA CYS A 71 0.78 -1.70 -0.44
C CYS A 71 0.98 -0.27 0.06
N LEU A 72 0.31 0.15 1.16
CA LEU A 72 0.32 1.53 1.65
C LEU A 72 1.74 2.07 1.86
N VAL A 73 2.61 1.30 2.52
CA VAL A 73 3.98 1.75 2.81
C VAL A 73 4.76 2.00 1.52
N ALA A 74 4.68 1.10 0.55
CA ALA A 74 5.36 1.27 -0.74
C ALA A 74 4.83 2.48 -1.52
N LYS A 75 3.51 2.73 -1.48
CA LYS A 75 2.87 3.90 -2.08
C LYS A 75 3.34 5.20 -1.41
N LEU A 76 3.36 5.27 -0.07
CA LEU A 76 3.83 6.46 0.66
C LEU A 76 5.33 6.69 0.51
N LEU A 77 6.15 5.64 0.49
CA LEU A 77 7.57 5.77 0.18
C LEU A 77 7.84 6.21 -1.27
N GLY A 78 6.85 6.06 -2.16
CA GLY A 78 6.98 6.39 -3.57
C GLY A 78 7.86 5.40 -4.34
N CYS A 79 7.85 4.12 -3.95
CA CYS A 79 8.54 3.03 -4.63
C CYS A 79 7.60 1.93 -5.14
N TYR A 80 6.28 2.14 -5.02
CA TYR A 80 5.28 1.20 -5.52
C TYR A 80 5.42 1.06 -7.03
N GLU A 81 5.52 -0.18 -7.50
CA GLU A 81 5.72 -0.53 -8.91
C GLU A 81 6.86 0.26 -9.59
N GLN A 82 7.97 0.42 -8.89
CA GLN A 82 9.14 1.18 -9.36
C GLN A 82 9.60 0.87 -10.80
N PRO A 83 9.52 -0.35 -11.34
CA PRO A 83 9.84 -0.62 -12.74
C PRO A 83 9.00 0.15 -13.75
N LEU A 84 7.82 0.66 -13.36
CA LEU A 84 6.96 1.48 -14.24
C LEU A 84 7.37 2.96 -14.30
N PHE A 85 8.27 3.43 -13.44
CA PHE A 85 8.63 4.85 -13.35
C PHE A 85 9.09 5.48 -14.68
N PRO A 86 9.93 4.84 -15.50
CA PRO A 86 10.32 5.41 -16.79
C PRO A 86 9.12 5.63 -17.73
N PHE A 87 8.14 4.73 -17.69
CA PHE A 87 6.93 4.83 -18.50
C PHE A 87 6.00 5.93 -18.00
N LEU A 88 5.86 6.08 -16.67
CA LEU A 88 5.09 7.17 -16.06
C LEU A 88 5.70 8.53 -16.39
N GLU A 89 7.01 8.70 -16.27
CA GLU A 89 7.69 9.95 -16.61
C GLU A 89 7.60 10.26 -18.11
N ALA A 90 7.69 9.24 -18.97
CA ALA A 90 7.48 9.42 -20.41
C ALA A 90 6.04 9.86 -20.73
N ALA A 91 5.03 9.30 -20.06
CA ALA A 91 3.64 9.71 -20.22
C ALA A 91 3.40 11.16 -19.75
N ILE A 92 3.98 11.52 -18.60
CA ILE A 92 3.93 12.88 -18.05
C ILE A 92 4.58 13.88 -19.02
N ALA A 93 5.75 13.56 -19.56
CA ALA A 93 6.47 14.43 -20.51
C ALA A 93 5.70 14.64 -21.82
N ARG A 94 4.95 13.63 -22.27
CA ARG A 94 4.09 13.75 -23.48
C ARG A 94 2.86 14.61 -23.26
N ASN A 95 2.42 14.79 -22.01
CA ASN A 95 1.30 15.64 -21.62
C ASN A 95 0.02 15.39 -22.46
N TYR A 96 -0.44 14.15 -22.45
CA TYR A 96 -1.65 13.73 -23.17
C TYR A 96 -2.87 14.54 -22.74
N THR A 97 -3.81 14.76 -23.64
CA THR A 97 -5.09 15.43 -23.32
C THR A 97 -6.05 14.52 -22.55
N THR A 98 -5.92 13.21 -22.74
CA THR A 98 -6.79 12.20 -22.10
C THR A 98 -5.96 11.02 -21.65
N LEU A 99 -6.23 10.53 -20.44
CA LEU A 99 -5.63 9.33 -19.87
C LEU A 99 -6.73 8.43 -19.29
N LEU A 100 -6.65 7.14 -19.59
CA LEU A 100 -7.55 6.13 -19.01
C LEU A 100 -6.79 5.30 -17.99
N ASN A 101 -7.31 5.22 -16.76
CA ASN A 101 -6.79 4.38 -15.71
C ASN A 101 -7.77 3.26 -15.39
N ILE A 102 -7.54 2.08 -15.97
CA ILE A 102 -8.39 0.91 -15.79
C ILE A 102 -8.03 0.22 -14.48
N GLY A 103 -8.99 0.14 -13.54
CA GLY A 103 -8.76 -0.45 -12.21
C GLY A 103 -8.02 0.50 -11.27
N CYS A 104 -8.53 1.70 -11.06
CA CYS A 104 -7.85 2.78 -10.34
C CYS A 104 -7.66 2.55 -8.82
N SER A 105 -8.32 1.54 -8.23
CA SER A 105 -8.28 1.26 -6.78
C SER A 105 -8.50 2.56 -5.96
N GLU A 106 -7.60 2.90 -5.03
CA GLU A 106 -7.68 4.16 -4.24
C GLU A 106 -7.22 5.41 -5.02
N GLY A 107 -6.99 5.30 -6.31
CA GLY A 107 -6.66 6.45 -7.16
C GLY A 107 -5.19 6.85 -7.17
N TYR A 108 -4.27 6.02 -6.71
CA TYR A 108 -2.83 6.36 -6.62
C TYR A 108 -2.28 6.91 -7.95
N TYR A 109 -2.50 6.18 -9.04
CA TYR A 109 -2.08 6.64 -10.37
C TYR A 109 -3.02 7.68 -10.96
N ALA A 110 -4.34 7.48 -10.87
CA ALA A 110 -5.31 8.40 -11.46
C ALA A 110 -5.14 9.81 -10.92
N VAL A 111 -5.14 9.99 -9.60
CA VAL A 111 -5.01 11.29 -8.94
C VAL A 111 -3.57 11.81 -9.06
N GLY A 112 -2.58 10.94 -8.91
CA GLY A 112 -1.18 11.31 -9.02
C GLY A 112 -0.81 11.83 -10.40
N LEU A 113 -1.29 11.20 -11.48
CA LEU A 113 -1.06 11.65 -12.86
C LEU A 113 -1.87 12.89 -13.20
N ALA A 114 -3.14 12.98 -12.77
CA ALA A 114 -3.93 14.22 -12.93
C ALA A 114 -3.23 15.43 -12.29
N ARG A 115 -2.62 15.24 -11.11
CA ARG A 115 -1.86 16.30 -10.45
C ARG A 115 -0.60 16.70 -11.23
N ARG A 116 0.10 15.74 -11.86
CA ARG A 116 1.31 15.98 -12.66
C ARG A 116 1.03 16.54 -14.04
N MET A 117 -0.18 16.34 -14.55
CA MET A 117 -0.63 16.75 -15.89
C MET A 117 -1.94 17.55 -15.78
N PRO A 118 -1.90 18.83 -15.35
CA PRO A 118 -3.12 19.60 -15.02
C PRO A 118 -4.05 19.85 -16.21
N ASN A 119 -3.57 19.69 -17.45
CA ASN A 119 -4.37 19.85 -18.67
C ASN A 119 -4.91 18.51 -19.21
N THR A 120 -4.70 17.40 -18.49
CA THR A 120 -5.13 16.07 -18.88
C THR A 120 -6.42 15.70 -18.18
N THR A 121 -7.41 15.23 -18.91
CA THR A 121 -8.59 14.60 -18.32
C THR A 121 -8.26 13.13 -18.00
N VAL A 122 -8.36 12.73 -16.73
CA VAL A 122 -8.12 11.35 -16.29
C VAL A 122 -9.46 10.67 -16.01
N HIS A 123 -9.69 9.50 -16.60
CA HIS A 123 -10.88 8.67 -16.42
C HIS A 123 -10.57 7.36 -15.73
#